data_3cadbf242551adca346c8a80f63ee053
#
_entry.id   3cadbf242551adca346c8a80f63ee053
#
_cell.length_a   1.000
_cell.length_b   1.000
_cell.length_c   1.000
_cell.angle_alpha   90.00
_cell.angle_beta   90.00
_cell.angle_gamma   90.00
#
_symmetry.space_group_name_H-M   'P 1'
#
loop_
_entity.id
_entity.type
_entity.pdbx_description
1 polymer ?
#
loop_
_entity_poly.entity_id
_entity_poly.type
_entity_poly.pdbx_seq_one_letter_code
_entity_poly.pdbx_strand_id
1 'polypeptide(L)'
;MNTPAAQQLQSPAAPVAHPGKGYLQDIEARTLANDDFRRVLYTSRYCQLVVMSLQPTEDIGEEVHQLDQFFRFEAGTGSVVLDGVAEPVRHGVAVLVPAGIRHNIVNTGTTPLKLYTIYAPPSHRDGVVHHTRADADGDDEHFDLQTTELV
;
A
#
# COMPACT_ATOMS: atom_id res chain seq x y z
N MET A 1 5.91 45.77 -0.81
CA MET A 1 5.53 44.60 0.00
C MET A 1 5.20 43.47 -0.97
N ASN A 2 6.09 42.50 -1.10
CA ASN A 2 5.87 41.35 -1.97
C ASN A 2 5.09 40.33 -1.20
N THR A 3 3.86 40.07 -1.63
CA THR A 3 3.07 38.95 -1.18
C THR A 3 3.71 37.69 -1.79
N PRO A 4 4.10 36.69 -1.01
CA PRO A 4 4.60 35.45 -1.60
C PRO A 4 3.45 34.79 -2.36
N ALA A 5 3.73 34.45 -3.62
CA ALA A 5 2.82 33.69 -4.45
C ALA A 5 2.55 32.35 -3.74
N ALA A 6 1.27 32.08 -3.49
CA ALA A 6 0.85 30.78 -3.01
C ALA A 6 1.33 29.73 -4.02
N GLN A 7 2.22 28.87 -3.58
CA GLN A 7 2.55 27.67 -4.35
C GLN A 7 1.27 26.84 -4.46
N GLN A 8 0.70 26.84 -5.65
CA GLN A 8 -0.37 25.91 -5.96
C GLN A 8 0.21 24.49 -5.78
N LEU A 9 -0.29 23.77 -4.79
CA LEU A 9 -0.10 22.34 -4.69
C LEU A 9 -0.66 21.75 -5.98
N GLN A 10 0.23 21.44 -6.90
CA GLN A 10 -0.15 20.70 -8.09
C GLN A 10 -0.63 19.33 -7.63
N SER A 11 -1.87 19.01 -7.95
CA SER A 11 -2.36 17.64 -7.83
C SER A 11 -1.35 16.70 -8.49
N PRO A 12 -1.01 15.57 -7.87
CA PRO A 12 -0.10 14.64 -8.50
C PRO A 12 -0.62 14.30 -9.90
N ALA A 13 0.24 14.42 -10.89
CA ALA A 13 -0.10 14.11 -12.27
C ALA A 13 -0.71 12.70 -12.31
N ALA A 14 -1.78 12.55 -13.10
CA ALA A 14 -2.33 11.22 -13.38
C ALA A 14 -1.19 10.28 -13.79
N PRO A 15 -1.23 8.99 -13.40
CA PRO A 15 -0.18 8.05 -13.75
C PRO A 15 0.06 8.12 -15.26
N VAL A 16 1.29 8.47 -15.64
CA VAL A 16 1.68 8.45 -17.05
C VAL A 16 1.69 6.99 -17.47
N ALA A 17 0.80 6.62 -18.38
CA ALA A 17 0.80 5.27 -18.94
C ALA A 17 2.19 5.02 -19.55
N HIS A 18 2.92 4.07 -18.99
CA HIS A 18 4.18 3.65 -19.54
C HIS A 18 3.94 3.08 -20.96
N PRO A 19 4.64 3.55 -22.00
CA PRO A 19 4.35 3.15 -23.38
C PRO A 19 4.65 1.68 -23.66
N GLY A 20 5.33 0.99 -22.77
CA GLY A 20 5.58 -0.45 -22.80
C GLY A 20 4.84 -1.18 -21.68
N LYS A 21 5.09 -2.48 -21.60
CA LYS A 21 4.62 -3.29 -20.48
C LYS A 21 5.44 -2.96 -19.23
N GLY A 22 4.80 -3.04 -18.07
CA GLY A 22 5.40 -2.76 -16.78
C GLY A 22 4.84 -1.51 -16.14
N TYR A 23 5.34 -1.20 -14.96
CA TYR A 23 4.90 -0.08 -14.14
C TYR A 23 6.10 0.79 -13.79
N LEU A 24 5.98 2.08 -14.06
CA LEU A 24 7.00 3.07 -13.72
C LEU A 24 6.31 4.33 -13.20
N GLN A 25 6.56 4.67 -11.97
CA GLN A 25 5.99 5.86 -11.33
C GLN A 25 6.86 6.28 -10.15
N ASP A 26 6.81 7.56 -9.76
CA ASP A 26 7.32 8.00 -8.46
C ASP A 26 6.46 7.37 -7.36
N ILE A 27 6.92 6.27 -6.80
CA ILE A 27 6.14 5.50 -5.83
C ILE A 27 5.99 6.22 -4.50
N GLU A 28 6.98 7.01 -4.09
CA GLU A 28 6.85 7.83 -2.88
C GLU A 28 5.73 8.84 -3.04
N ALA A 29 5.74 9.61 -4.12
CA ALA A 29 4.69 10.59 -4.41
C ALA A 29 3.31 9.93 -4.52
N ARG A 30 3.23 8.78 -5.18
CA ARG A 30 1.97 8.04 -5.34
C ARG A 30 1.44 7.52 -4.00
N THR A 31 2.32 7.06 -3.13
CA THR A 31 1.97 6.56 -1.80
C THR A 31 1.48 7.71 -0.90
N LEU A 32 2.19 8.83 -0.90
CA LEU A 32 1.81 10.02 -0.12
C LEU A 32 0.48 10.61 -0.56
N ALA A 33 0.16 10.53 -1.84
CA ALA A 33 -1.10 11.06 -2.40
C ALA A 33 -2.30 10.09 -2.20
N ASN A 34 -2.06 8.86 -1.77
CA ASN A 34 -3.13 7.88 -1.62
C ASN A 34 -3.88 8.08 -0.29
N ASP A 35 -5.20 8.22 -0.38
CA ASP A 35 -6.11 8.28 0.77
C ASP A 35 -6.97 7.03 0.92
N ASP A 36 -6.89 6.09 -0.01
CA ASP A 36 -7.65 4.85 0.06
C ASP A 36 -7.04 3.88 1.08
N PHE A 37 -7.87 3.13 1.76
CA PHE A 37 -7.39 2.06 2.62
C PHE A 37 -6.51 1.08 1.84
N ARG A 38 -6.97 0.65 0.64
CA ARG A 38 -6.22 -0.21 -0.27
C ARG A 38 -6.50 0.16 -1.71
N ARG A 39 -5.45 0.29 -2.50
CA ARG A 39 -5.56 0.46 -3.95
C ARG A 39 -4.49 -0.37 -4.64
N VAL A 40 -4.92 -1.34 -5.43
CA VAL A 40 -4.03 -2.10 -6.31
C VAL A 40 -3.59 -1.20 -7.45
N LEU A 41 -2.28 -1.00 -7.58
CA LEU A 41 -1.71 -0.18 -8.65
C LEU A 41 -1.32 -0.99 -9.88
N TYR A 42 -0.76 -2.16 -9.67
CA TYR A 42 -0.27 -3.00 -10.75
C TYR A 42 -0.17 -4.46 -10.32
N THR A 43 -0.66 -5.34 -11.16
CA THR A 43 -0.61 -6.77 -10.97
C THR A 43 0.17 -7.41 -12.10
N SER A 44 1.34 -7.94 -11.79
CA SER A 44 2.08 -8.81 -12.70
C SER A 44 1.86 -10.28 -12.31
N ARG A 45 2.45 -11.18 -13.07
CA ARG A 45 2.22 -12.62 -12.86
C ARG A 45 2.69 -13.11 -11.49
N TYR A 46 3.82 -12.58 -11.00
CA TYR A 46 4.49 -13.08 -9.79
C TYR A 46 4.60 -12.06 -8.66
N CYS A 47 4.14 -10.84 -8.86
CA CYS A 47 4.07 -9.83 -7.81
C CYS A 47 2.97 -8.80 -8.08
N GLN A 48 2.59 -8.07 -7.03
CA GLN A 48 1.53 -7.07 -7.08
C GLN A 48 1.89 -5.89 -6.21
N LEU A 49 1.78 -4.69 -6.76
CA LEU A 49 2.04 -3.43 -6.07
C LEU A 49 0.73 -2.80 -5.60
N VAL A 50 0.67 -2.48 -4.31
CA VAL A 50 -0.52 -1.94 -3.66
C VAL A 50 -0.12 -0.78 -2.76
N VAL A 51 -0.90 0.32 -2.79
CA VAL A 51 -0.77 1.41 -1.83
C VAL A 51 -1.88 1.33 -0.79
N MET A 52 -1.55 1.72 0.44
CA MET A 52 -2.48 1.74 1.56
C MET A 52 -2.34 3.01 2.39
N SER A 53 -3.44 3.43 2.98
CA SER A 53 -3.50 4.49 3.97
C SER A 53 -4.36 4.02 5.14
N LEU A 54 -3.77 3.93 6.32
CA LEU A 54 -4.47 3.56 7.54
C LEU A 54 -4.74 4.82 8.36
N GLN A 55 -5.99 5.01 8.77
CA GLN A 55 -6.34 6.07 9.70
C GLN A 55 -5.79 5.77 11.10
N PRO A 56 -5.62 6.79 11.97
CA PRO A 56 -5.24 6.54 13.36
C PRO A 56 -6.12 5.47 14.00
N THR A 57 -5.52 4.57 14.74
CA THR A 57 -6.11 3.38 15.39
C THR A 57 -6.45 2.20 14.48
N GLU A 58 -6.47 2.39 13.17
CA GLU A 58 -6.69 1.27 12.23
C GLU A 58 -5.49 0.34 12.16
N ASP A 59 -5.77 -0.90 11.82
CA ASP A 59 -4.79 -1.93 11.49
C ASP A 59 -5.19 -2.63 10.19
N ILE A 60 -4.27 -3.36 9.60
CA ILE A 60 -4.56 -4.19 8.42
C ILE A 60 -5.36 -5.44 8.83
N GLY A 61 -5.20 -5.89 10.06
CA GLY A 61 -5.69 -7.16 10.56
C GLY A 61 -4.58 -8.19 10.65
N GLU A 62 -4.69 -9.09 11.59
CA GLU A 62 -3.73 -10.17 11.74
C GLU A 62 -3.89 -11.18 10.60
N GLU A 63 -2.83 -11.44 9.86
CA GLU A 63 -2.84 -12.26 8.66
C GLU A 63 -1.69 -13.25 8.63
N VAL A 64 -1.94 -14.40 7.99
CA VAL A 64 -0.93 -15.35 7.57
C VAL A 64 -1.13 -15.61 6.09
N HIS A 65 -0.12 -15.30 5.28
CA HIS A 65 -0.17 -15.54 3.84
C HIS A 65 0.80 -16.65 3.43
N GLN A 66 0.42 -17.39 2.39
CA GLN A 66 1.32 -18.33 1.70
C GLN A 66 2.04 -17.65 0.53
N LEU A 67 2.47 -16.41 0.77
CA LEU A 67 3.23 -15.56 -0.15
C LEU A 67 4.19 -14.71 0.65
N ASP A 68 5.20 -14.18 -0.01
CA ASP A 68 6.08 -13.19 0.58
C ASP A 68 5.46 -11.79 0.43
N GLN A 69 5.66 -10.94 1.43
CA GLN A 69 5.12 -9.59 1.42
C GLN A 69 6.18 -8.59 1.87
N PHE A 70 6.33 -7.52 1.09
CA PHE A 70 7.22 -6.40 1.39
C PHE A 70 6.40 -5.17 1.71
N PHE A 71 6.77 -4.44 2.77
CA PHE A 71 6.18 -3.15 3.15
C PHE A 71 7.25 -2.07 3.17
N ARG A 72 6.90 -0.88 2.67
CA ARG A 72 7.68 0.34 2.86
C ARG A 72 6.76 1.44 3.36
N PHE A 73 7.18 2.12 4.44
CA PHE A 73 6.42 3.22 5.05
C PHE A 73 6.95 4.56 4.56
N GLU A 74 6.04 5.45 4.12
CA GLU A 74 6.37 6.77 3.57
C GLU A 74 5.91 7.92 4.45
N ALA A 75 4.89 7.74 5.30
CA ALA A 75 4.41 8.77 6.23
C ALA A 75 3.71 8.14 7.43
N GLY A 76 3.71 8.88 8.53
CA GLY A 76 3.09 8.43 9.79
C GLY A 76 3.99 7.56 10.63
N THR A 77 3.45 7.06 11.73
CA THR A 77 4.11 6.15 12.66
C THR A 77 3.19 4.99 13.00
N GLY A 78 3.76 3.83 13.16
CA GLY A 78 2.98 2.64 13.46
C GLY A 78 3.81 1.56 14.13
N SER A 79 3.25 0.37 14.14
CA SER A 79 3.90 -0.84 14.63
C SER A 79 3.67 -1.98 13.65
N VAL A 80 4.71 -2.76 13.41
CA VAL A 80 4.59 -4.07 12.79
C VAL A 80 4.66 -5.13 13.88
N VAL A 81 3.76 -6.10 13.80
CA VAL A 81 3.78 -7.28 14.67
C VAL A 81 4.16 -8.48 13.81
N LEU A 82 5.31 -9.08 14.08
CA LEU A 82 5.80 -10.27 13.40
C LEU A 82 5.88 -11.40 14.40
N ASP A 83 5.09 -12.43 14.19
CA ASP A 83 5.05 -13.62 15.06
C ASP A 83 4.93 -13.25 16.56
N GLY A 84 4.04 -12.29 16.86
CA GLY A 84 3.78 -11.80 18.21
C GLY A 84 4.75 -10.74 18.74
N VAL A 85 5.79 -10.38 17.99
CA VAL A 85 6.77 -9.36 18.40
C VAL A 85 6.48 -8.05 17.68
N ALA A 86 6.22 -6.99 18.44
CA ALA A 86 5.92 -5.66 17.93
C ALA A 86 7.18 -4.80 17.84
N GLU A 87 7.36 -4.15 16.68
CA GLU A 87 8.46 -3.22 16.41
C GLU A 87 7.91 -1.93 15.78
N PRO A 88 8.50 -0.76 16.11
CA PRO A 88 8.03 0.50 15.55
C PRO A 88 8.39 0.64 14.08
N VAL A 89 7.48 1.26 13.33
CA VAL A 89 7.70 1.62 11.93
C VAL A 89 7.40 3.10 11.71
N ARG A 90 8.09 3.69 10.76
CA ARG A 90 7.95 5.09 10.35
C ARG A 90 8.51 5.28 8.95
N HIS A 91 8.48 6.51 8.46
CA HIS A 91 9.09 6.86 7.17
C HIS A 91 10.49 6.25 7.01
N GLY A 92 10.70 5.61 5.88
CA GLY A 92 11.97 4.99 5.51
C GLY A 92 12.15 3.54 5.98
N VAL A 93 11.27 3.04 6.83
CA VAL A 93 11.35 1.64 7.31
C VAL A 93 10.75 0.70 6.28
N ALA A 94 11.44 -0.39 6.03
CA ALA A 94 10.97 -1.51 5.22
C ALA A 94 10.82 -2.76 6.08
N VAL A 95 9.82 -3.57 5.75
CA VAL A 95 9.56 -4.86 6.39
C VAL A 95 9.37 -5.91 5.32
N LEU A 96 10.08 -7.02 5.44
CA LEU A 96 9.86 -8.20 4.61
C LEU A 96 9.27 -9.30 5.47
N VAL A 97 8.07 -9.75 5.09
CA VAL A 97 7.35 -10.82 5.78
C VAL A 97 7.43 -12.08 4.92
N PRO A 98 8.18 -13.11 5.34
CA PRO A 98 8.20 -14.39 4.63
C PRO A 98 6.84 -15.09 4.69
N ALA A 99 6.56 -15.91 3.68
CA ALA A 99 5.38 -16.76 3.67
C ALA A 99 5.25 -17.57 4.97
N GLY A 100 4.02 -17.65 5.49
CA GLY A 100 3.70 -18.40 6.69
C GLY A 100 3.89 -17.65 8.02
N ILE A 101 4.43 -16.44 7.99
CA ILE A 101 4.63 -15.64 9.20
C ILE A 101 3.37 -14.83 9.52
N ARG A 102 2.85 -15.01 10.74
CA ARG A 102 1.74 -14.23 11.27
C ARG A 102 2.18 -12.78 11.46
N HIS A 103 1.42 -11.84 10.93
CA HIS A 103 1.79 -10.44 10.97
C HIS A 103 0.59 -9.50 11.00
N ASN A 104 0.81 -8.28 11.47
CA ASN A 104 -0.14 -7.18 11.43
C ASN A 104 0.62 -5.85 11.34
N ILE A 105 0.00 -4.86 10.73
CA ILE A 105 0.45 -3.47 10.71
C ILE A 105 -0.62 -2.63 11.41
N VAL A 106 -0.20 -1.84 12.37
CA VAL A 106 -1.10 -1.01 13.19
C VAL A 106 -0.66 0.44 13.11
N ASN A 107 -1.60 1.35 12.86
CA ASN A 107 -1.33 2.79 13.00
C ASN A 107 -1.41 3.17 14.47
N THR A 108 -0.28 3.47 15.08
CA THR A 108 -0.16 3.90 16.48
C THR A 108 0.02 5.39 16.62
N GLY A 109 0.03 6.13 15.51
CA GLY A 109 0.21 7.58 15.46
C GLY A 109 -1.11 8.35 15.46
N THR A 110 -0.99 9.65 15.19
CA THR A 110 -2.12 10.59 15.16
C THR A 110 -2.44 11.08 13.75
N THR A 111 -1.69 10.64 12.76
CA THR A 111 -1.85 10.96 11.33
C THR A 111 -1.97 9.68 10.53
N PRO A 112 -2.44 9.74 9.27
CA PRO A 112 -2.49 8.55 8.43
C PRO A 112 -1.12 7.87 8.29
N LEU A 113 -1.11 6.55 8.41
CA LEU A 113 0.05 5.72 8.12
C LEU A 113 -0.02 5.32 6.65
N LYS A 114 0.90 5.85 5.86
CA LYS A 114 0.93 5.66 4.41
C LYS A 114 2.07 4.74 4.02
N LEU A 115 1.73 3.74 3.24
CA LEU A 115 2.66 2.68 2.86
C LEU A 115 2.36 2.15 1.47
N TYR A 116 3.34 1.52 0.87
CA TYR A 116 3.10 0.60 -0.22
C TYR A 116 3.57 -0.79 0.16
N THR A 117 2.97 -1.77 -0.47
CA THR A 117 3.28 -3.17 -0.23
C THR A 117 3.36 -3.93 -1.54
N ILE A 118 4.20 -4.94 -1.56
CA ILE A 118 4.35 -5.87 -2.69
C ILE A 118 4.04 -7.26 -2.20
N TYR A 119 3.08 -7.91 -2.86
CA TYR A 119 2.76 -9.32 -2.66
C TYR A 119 3.45 -10.16 -3.74
N ALA A 120 4.05 -11.25 -3.37
CA ALA A 120 4.70 -12.18 -4.31
C ALA A 120 4.40 -13.64 -3.91
N PRO A 121 3.47 -14.31 -4.60
CA PRO A 121 2.64 -13.88 -5.74
C PRO A 121 1.54 -12.88 -5.37
N PRO A 122 0.76 -12.36 -6.34
CA PRO A 122 -0.35 -11.46 -6.08
C PRO A 122 -1.36 -12.02 -5.09
N SER A 123 -1.99 -11.15 -4.30
CA SER A 123 -3.00 -11.51 -3.29
C SER A 123 -4.41 -11.04 -3.65
N HIS A 124 -4.52 -9.91 -4.31
CA HIS A 124 -5.79 -9.27 -4.62
C HIS A 124 -6.14 -9.38 -6.11
N ARG A 125 -7.44 -9.26 -6.42
CA ARG A 125 -7.86 -9.08 -7.81
C ARG A 125 -7.31 -7.77 -8.36
N ASP A 126 -6.89 -7.78 -9.62
CA ASP A 126 -6.38 -6.57 -10.28
C ASP A 126 -7.40 -5.42 -10.24
N GLY A 127 -6.91 -4.23 -9.99
CA GLY A 127 -7.73 -3.02 -9.98
C GLY A 127 -8.60 -2.81 -8.73
N VAL A 128 -8.49 -3.64 -7.71
CA VAL A 128 -9.24 -3.47 -6.46
C VAL A 128 -8.95 -2.13 -5.83
N VAL A 129 -10.02 -1.44 -5.42
CA VAL A 129 -9.97 -0.21 -4.63
C VAL A 129 -10.94 -0.36 -3.45
N HIS A 130 -10.40 -0.25 -2.25
CA HIS A 130 -11.17 -0.13 -1.02
C HIS A 130 -10.93 1.25 -0.44
N HIS A 131 -11.93 2.14 -0.48
CA HIS A 131 -11.78 3.49 0.04
C HIS A 131 -11.64 3.51 1.56
N THR A 132 -12.29 2.58 2.24
CA THR A 132 -12.28 2.43 3.69
C THR A 132 -11.92 1.01 4.10
N ARG A 133 -11.53 0.83 5.36
CA ARG A 133 -11.36 -0.49 5.93
C ARG A 133 -12.64 -1.32 5.90
N ALA A 134 -13.79 -0.68 6.15
CA ALA A 134 -15.08 -1.34 6.09
C ALA A 134 -15.37 -1.91 4.69
N ASP A 135 -14.99 -1.20 3.62
CA ASP A 135 -15.11 -1.71 2.26
C ASP A 135 -14.27 -2.97 2.06
N ALA A 136 -13.07 -3.00 2.62
CA ALA A 136 -12.19 -4.16 2.55
C ALA A 136 -12.77 -5.36 3.31
N ASP A 137 -13.29 -5.13 4.51
CA ASP A 137 -13.88 -6.18 5.34
C ASP A 137 -15.13 -6.79 4.70
N GLY A 138 -15.85 -6.02 3.89
CA GLY A 138 -17.05 -6.46 3.18
C GLY A 138 -16.79 -7.09 1.81
N ASP A 139 -15.55 -7.15 1.35
CA ASP A 139 -15.19 -7.67 0.04
C ASP A 139 -14.32 -8.93 0.18
N ASP A 140 -14.81 -10.03 -0.36
CA ASP A 140 -14.18 -11.35 -0.30
C ASP A 140 -13.34 -11.65 -1.57
N GLU A 141 -12.80 -10.61 -2.18
CA GLU A 141 -12.01 -10.71 -3.40
C GLU A 141 -10.65 -11.39 -3.19
N HIS A 142 -10.12 -11.96 -4.24
CA HIS A 142 -8.78 -12.57 -4.26
C HIS A 142 -8.18 -12.53 -5.66
N PHE A 143 -6.89 -12.78 -5.76
CA PHE A 143 -6.20 -12.88 -7.05
C PHE A 143 -6.82 -14.00 -7.89
N ASP A 144 -7.23 -13.66 -9.10
CA ASP A 144 -7.95 -14.53 -10.04
C ASP A 144 -7.11 -14.91 -11.27
N LEU A 145 -5.79 -14.74 -11.19
CA LEU A 145 -4.81 -14.97 -12.26
C LEU A 145 -4.86 -13.92 -13.39
N GLN A 146 -5.73 -12.91 -13.29
CA GLN A 146 -5.74 -11.80 -14.22
C GLN A 146 -4.70 -10.75 -13.85
N THR A 147 -3.92 -10.30 -14.81
CA THR A 147 -2.89 -9.26 -14.63
C THR A 147 -3.34 -7.94 -15.23
N THR A 148 -2.67 -6.85 -14.84
CA THR A 148 -2.97 -5.51 -15.36
C THR A 148 -2.79 -5.46 -16.87
N GLU A 149 -1.78 -6.15 -17.38
CA GLU A 149 -1.52 -6.23 -18.81
C GLU A 149 -1.97 -7.58 -19.35
N LEU A 150 -2.83 -7.53 -20.34
CA LEU A 150 -3.20 -8.71 -21.11
C LEU A 150 -1.99 -9.17 -21.93
N VAL A 151 -1.59 -10.38 -21.72
CA VAL A 151 -0.48 -10.99 -22.44
C VAL A 151 -1.03 -11.77 -23.66
#